data_0d17e6b9b4141f63185bc51083dcef9e
#
_entry.id   0d17e6b9b4141f63185bc51083dcef9e
#
_cell.length_a   1.000
_cell.length_b   1.000
_cell.length_c   1.000
_cell.angle_alpha   90.00
_cell.angle_beta   90.00
_cell.angle_gamma   90.00
#
_symmetry.space_group_name_H-M   'P 1'
#
loop_
_entity.id
_entity.type
_entity.pdbx_description
1 polymer ?
#
loop_
_entity_poly.entity_id
_entity_poly.type
_entity_poly.pdbx_seq_one_letter_code
_entity_poly.pdbx_strand_id
1 'polypeptide(L)'
;MKSPKFPNCFKIESKPHPFCPGCGHPLALTMLGRVIDEMGLADRVVFLVDIGCSLLAWNFFDLATAQTHHGRTVPTAVGFKMANPQKIVIAYLGDGGAYAIGLQHTLSAAMRNDPITTLVINNTLYAMTGGQLAPTTVEGEITTTTPLGKKTKQTGKTLHGPEVLSWVVEKDAYLARGSTNQPLELKNYLKKAIQTQIRNNFSLVEAVAACPTNWRTNAPETVKRMTQLEKIFKIGEISP
;
A
#
# COMPACT_ATOMS: atom_id res chain seq x y z
N MET A 1 -27.98 -9.04 -14.24
CA MET A 1 -27.26 -8.91 -12.95
C MET A 1 -26.82 -7.46 -12.80
N LYS A 2 -27.28 -6.74 -11.78
CA LYS A 2 -26.77 -5.40 -11.47
C LYS A 2 -25.34 -5.57 -11.02
N SER A 3 -24.37 -5.04 -11.78
CA SER A 3 -22.97 -4.97 -11.31
C SER A 3 -22.96 -4.18 -10.00
N PRO A 4 -22.46 -4.74 -8.89
CA PRO A 4 -22.35 -3.97 -7.67
C PRO A 4 -21.37 -2.83 -7.93
N LYS A 5 -21.85 -1.59 -7.84
CA LYS A 5 -21.03 -0.40 -8.08
C LYS A 5 -19.86 -0.31 -7.10
N PHE A 6 -20.05 -0.79 -5.87
CA PHE A 6 -19.06 -0.78 -4.79
C PHE A 6 -19.02 -2.14 -4.07
N PRO A 7 -17.91 -2.50 -3.42
CA PRO A 7 -17.84 -3.61 -2.48
C PRO A 7 -18.88 -3.48 -1.35
N ASN A 8 -19.39 -4.62 -0.85
CA ASN A 8 -20.36 -4.63 0.24
C ASN A 8 -19.76 -4.14 1.55
N CYS A 9 -18.48 -4.40 1.77
CA CYS A 9 -17.74 -3.93 2.95
C CYS A 9 -17.43 -2.43 2.95
N PHE A 10 -17.89 -1.66 1.95
CA PHE A 10 -17.72 -0.20 1.94
C PHE A 10 -18.70 0.49 2.88
N LYS A 11 -18.20 1.45 3.63
CA LYS A 11 -19.04 2.35 4.42
C LYS A 11 -19.62 3.44 3.50
N ILE A 12 -20.83 3.20 3.00
CA ILE A 12 -21.45 4.05 1.96
C ILE A 12 -21.72 5.46 2.47
N GLU A 13 -22.06 5.63 3.76
CA GLU A 13 -22.33 6.94 4.38
C GLU A 13 -21.10 7.85 4.41
N SER A 14 -19.89 7.28 4.28
CA SER A 14 -18.64 8.05 4.20
C SER A 14 -18.28 8.49 2.78
N LYS A 15 -19.17 8.36 1.83
CA LYS A 15 -18.94 8.79 0.44
C LYS A 15 -19.62 10.16 0.17
N PRO A 16 -19.00 11.06 -0.61
CA PRO A 16 -17.69 10.90 -1.27
C PRO A 16 -16.52 10.83 -0.27
N HIS A 17 -15.51 10.03 -0.61
CA HIS A 17 -14.32 9.88 0.20
C HIS A 17 -13.42 11.13 0.16
N PRO A 18 -12.55 11.37 1.19
CA PRO A 18 -11.75 12.59 1.30
C PRO A 18 -10.46 12.60 0.44
N PHE A 19 -10.20 11.56 -0.34
CA PHE A 19 -9.03 11.53 -1.23
C PHE A 19 -9.18 12.49 -2.40
N CYS A 20 -8.05 13.02 -2.90
CA CYS A 20 -7.99 13.92 -4.05
C CYS A 20 -8.60 13.29 -5.32
N PRO A 21 -9.16 14.09 -6.25
CA PRO A 21 -9.56 13.61 -7.56
C PRO A 21 -8.40 12.94 -8.32
N GLY A 22 -8.64 11.75 -8.87
CA GLY A 22 -7.63 10.97 -9.59
C GLY A 22 -6.56 10.28 -8.72
N CYS A 23 -6.66 10.37 -7.41
CA CYS A 23 -5.78 9.67 -6.48
C CYS A 23 -5.90 8.15 -6.62
N GLY A 24 -4.77 7.42 -6.58
CA GLY A 24 -4.76 5.96 -6.70
C GLY A 24 -5.24 5.20 -5.46
N HIS A 25 -5.22 5.81 -4.27
CA HIS A 25 -5.66 5.19 -3.02
C HIS A 25 -7.07 4.58 -3.10
N PRO A 26 -8.13 5.31 -3.56
CA PRO A 26 -9.48 4.75 -3.64
C PRO A 26 -9.59 3.53 -4.54
N LEU A 27 -8.81 3.48 -5.62
CA LEU A 27 -8.81 2.34 -6.52
C LEU A 27 -8.17 1.10 -5.89
N ALA A 28 -7.03 1.27 -5.23
CA ALA A 28 -6.38 0.19 -4.47
C ALA A 28 -7.30 -0.34 -3.36
N LEU A 29 -7.96 0.55 -2.61
CA LEU A 29 -8.93 0.18 -1.58
C LEU A 29 -10.17 -0.52 -2.18
N THR A 30 -10.63 -0.09 -3.35
CA THR A 30 -11.72 -0.76 -4.05
C THR A 30 -11.35 -2.20 -4.42
N MET A 31 -10.12 -2.43 -4.89
CA MET A 31 -9.65 -3.78 -5.20
C MET A 31 -9.53 -4.63 -3.94
N LEU A 32 -9.02 -4.06 -2.84
CA LEU A 32 -8.99 -4.74 -1.55
C LEU A 32 -10.39 -5.12 -1.06
N GLY A 33 -11.35 -4.18 -1.10
CA GLY A 33 -12.73 -4.45 -0.70
C GLY A 33 -13.39 -5.55 -1.52
N ARG A 34 -13.14 -5.61 -2.83
CA ARG A 34 -13.61 -6.71 -3.69
C ARG A 34 -13.03 -8.06 -3.29
N VAL A 35 -11.77 -8.10 -2.90
CA VAL A 35 -11.14 -9.34 -2.41
C VAL A 35 -11.75 -9.76 -1.08
N ILE A 36 -11.98 -8.84 -0.16
CA ILE A 36 -12.62 -9.11 1.14
C ILE A 36 -14.01 -9.71 0.93
N ASP A 37 -14.82 -9.11 0.06
CA ASP A 37 -16.16 -9.59 -0.27
C ASP A 37 -16.13 -10.97 -0.96
N GLU A 38 -15.27 -11.14 -1.98
CA GLU A 38 -15.14 -12.41 -2.73
C GLU A 38 -14.70 -13.58 -1.85
N MET A 39 -13.95 -13.29 -0.78
CA MET A 39 -13.47 -14.31 0.15
C MET A 39 -14.38 -14.47 1.39
N GLY A 40 -15.42 -13.65 1.53
CA GLY A 40 -16.33 -13.67 2.69
C GLY A 40 -15.65 -13.34 4.01
N LEU A 41 -14.73 -12.38 4.04
CA LEU A 41 -13.86 -12.13 5.19
C LEU A 41 -14.23 -10.89 6.03
N ALA A 42 -15.30 -10.16 5.70
CA ALA A 42 -15.61 -8.88 6.34
C ALA A 42 -15.61 -8.93 7.87
N ASP A 43 -16.24 -9.95 8.47
CA ASP A 43 -16.31 -10.12 9.93
C ASP A 43 -14.97 -10.51 10.59
N ARG A 44 -13.99 -10.91 9.79
CA ARG A 44 -12.69 -11.36 10.27
C ARG A 44 -11.59 -10.33 10.06
N VAL A 45 -11.77 -9.38 9.14
CA VAL A 45 -10.76 -8.39 8.80
C VAL A 45 -10.65 -7.32 9.89
N VAL A 46 -9.40 -7.00 10.23
CA VAL A 46 -9.02 -5.81 10.99
C VAL A 46 -8.11 -4.97 10.11
N PHE A 47 -8.54 -3.75 9.84
CA PHE A 47 -7.88 -2.82 8.93
C PHE A 47 -7.16 -1.73 9.73
N LEU A 48 -5.83 -1.74 9.72
CA LEU A 48 -5.01 -0.77 10.44
C LEU A 48 -4.44 0.25 9.47
N VAL A 49 -4.65 1.52 9.76
CA VAL A 49 -4.23 2.62 8.87
C VAL A 49 -3.11 3.45 9.49
N ASP A 50 -2.12 3.75 8.66
CA ASP A 50 -0.98 4.62 9.00
C ASP A 50 -1.35 6.10 8.89
N ILE A 51 -0.53 6.99 9.45
CA ILE A 51 -0.58 8.42 9.23
C ILE A 51 -0.08 8.76 7.80
N GLY A 52 -0.55 9.87 7.25
CA GLY A 52 -0.38 10.29 5.87
C GLY A 52 -1.67 10.12 5.08
N CYS A 53 -1.61 10.04 3.76
CA CYS A 53 -2.81 9.83 2.94
C CYS A 53 -3.55 8.53 3.28
N SER A 54 -2.86 7.54 3.82
CA SER A 54 -3.46 6.28 4.29
C SER A 54 -4.50 6.49 5.38
N LEU A 55 -4.34 7.52 6.24
CA LEU A 55 -5.28 7.88 7.28
C LEU A 55 -6.69 8.17 6.73
N LEU A 56 -6.78 8.74 5.54
CA LEU A 56 -8.06 9.06 4.90
C LEU A 56 -8.91 7.81 4.61
N ALA A 57 -8.33 6.61 4.76
CA ALA A 57 -9.02 5.34 4.61
C ALA A 57 -9.70 4.85 5.91
N TRP A 58 -9.49 5.50 7.04
CA TRP A 58 -9.98 5.02 8.35
C TRP A 58 -11.50 4.79 8.39
N ASN A 59 -12.25 5.53 7.60
CA ASN A 59 -13.70 5.44 7.49
C ASN A 59 -14.16 4.95 6.09
N PHE A 60 -13.27 4.26 5.36
CA PHE A 60 -13.55 3.83 3.99
C PHE A 60 -14.38 2.55 3.93
N PHE A 61 -14.15 1.66 4.90
CA PHE A 61 -14.79 0.37 5.03
C PHE A 61 -15.69 0.31 6.28
N ASP A 62 -16.71 -0.51 6.22
CA ASP A 62 -17.49 -0.97 7.36
C ASP A 62 -16.83 -2.24 7.93
N LEU A 63 -15.64 -2.06 8.49
CA LEU A 63 -14.79 -3.09 9.07
C LEU A 63 -14.25 -2.63 10.42
N ALA A 64 -13.76 -3.58 11.23
CA ALA A 64 -12.96 -3.22 12.40
C ALA A 64 -11.71 -2.47 11.94
N THR A 65 -11.64 -1.18 12.27
CA THR A 65 -10.55 -0.28 11.82
C THR A 65 -9.90 0.40 13.00
N ALA A 66 -8.58 0.51 13.01
CA ALA A 66 -7.83 1.31 13.96
C ALA A 66 -6.77 2.15 13.26
N GLN A 67 -6.59 3.38 13.77
CA GLN A 67 -5.52 4.27 13.37
C GLN A 67 -4.28 4.01 14.22
N THR A 68 -3.11 4.09 13.61
CA THR A 68 -1.82 3.93 14.28
C THR A 68 -0.96 5.18 14.14
N HIS A 69 0.14 5.28 14.88
CA HIS A 69 1.15 6.30 14.65
C HIS A 69 1.93 6.03 13.36
N HIS A 70 2.45 7.10 12.75
CA HIS A 70 3.21 7.05 11.49
C HIS A 70 4.35 6.01 11.54
N GLY A 71 4.34 5.08 10.59
CA GLY A 71 5.30 3.98 10.50
C GLY A 71 5.21 2.95 11.62
N ARG A 72 4.12 2.93 12.41
CA ARG A 72 3.89 1.95 13.48
C ARG A 72 2.74 0.99 13.19
N THR A 73 2.18 1.05 12.00
CA THR A 73 1.08 0.18 11.58
C THR A 73 1.49 -1.29 11.56
N VAL A 74 2.67 -1.60 11.04
CA VAL A 74 3.16 -2.99 10.97
C VAL A 74 3.35 -3.60 12.36
N PRO A 75 4.08 -3.01 13.32
CA PRO A 75 4.23 -3.63 14.64
C PRO A 75 2.91 -3.69 15.41
N THR A 76 2.00 -2.73 15.21
CA THR A 76 0.65 -2.81 15.78
C THR A 76 -0.14 -3.97 15.17
N ALA A 77 -0.02 -4.20 13.85
CA ALA A 77 -0.64 -5.33 13.17
C ALA A 77 -0.11 -6.67 13.69
N VAL A 78 1.20 -6.79 13.90
CA VAL A 78 1.82 -7.98 14.47
C VAL A 78 1.28 -8.24 15.87
N GLY A 79 1.31 -7.24 16.76
CA GLY A 79 0.79 -7.39 18.13
C GLY A 79 -0.69 -7.75 18.16
N PHE A 80 -1.51 -7.11 17.29
CA PHE A 80 -2.93 -7.44 17.17
C PHE A 80 -3.15 -8.88 16.69
N LYS A 81 -2.38 -9.32 15.69
CA LYS A 81 -2.46 -10.69 15.15
C LYS A 81 -2.05 -11.72 16.20
N MET A 82 -1.01 -11.45 16.98
CA MET A 82 -0.59 -12.33 18.08
C MET A 82 -1.70 -12.49 19.14
N ALA A 83 -2.37 -11.40 19.50
CA ALA A 83 -3.47 -11.43 20.46
C ALA A 83 -4.76 -12.04 19.89
N ASN A 84 -4.95 -11.99 18.57
CA ASN A 84 -6.15 -12.43 17.87
C ASN A 84 -5.80 -13.29 16.62
N PRO A 85 -5.29 -14.52 16.81
CA PRO A 85 -4.74 -15.33 15.71
C PRO A 85 -5.75 -15.63 14.58
N GLN A 86 -7.06 -15.65 14.88
CA GLN A 86 -8.12 -15.96 13.90
C GLN A 86 -8.47 -14.77 13.00
N LYS A 87 -8.05 -13.56 13.34
CA LYS A 87 -8.35 -12.37 12.53
C LYS A 87 -7.41 -12.26 11.34
N ILE A 88 -7.92 -11.65 10.29
CA ILE A 88 -7.15 -11.24 9.11
C ILE A 88 -6.73 -9.79 9.33
N VAL A 89 -5.45 -9.56 9.54
CA VAL A 89 -4.93 -8.23 9.89
C VAL A 89 -4.25 -7.62 8.68
N ILE A 90 -4.74 -6.46 8.26
CA ILE A 90 -4.23 -5.73 7.10
C ILE A 90 -3.62 -4.42 7.60
N ALA A 91 -2.31 -4.25 7.39
CA ALA A 91 -1.59 -3.01 7.62
C ALA A 91 -1.56 -2.19 6.32
N TYR A 92 -2.15 -0.99 6.35
CA TYR A 92 -2.27 -0.10 5.19
C TYR A 92 -1.43 1.16 5.38
N LEU A 93 -0.42 1.34 4.53
CA LEU A 93 0.58 2.40 4.68
C LEU A 93 0.88 3.09 3.34
N GLY A 94 1.40 4.32 3.42
CA GLY A 94 2.16 4.90 2.32
C GLY A 94 3.61 4.41 2.30
N ASP A 95 4.31 4.67 1.20
CA ASP A 95 5.73 4.34 1.01
C ASP A 95 6.64 4.97 2.06
N GLY A 96 6.39 6.23 2.44
CA GLY A 96 7.13 6.89 3.52
C GLY A 96 6.92 6.20 4.86
N GLY A 97 5.69 5.77 5.18
CA GLY A 97 5.38 5.04 6.40
C GLY A 97 6.03 3.66 6.45
N ALA A 98 6.01 2.94 5.33
CA ALA A 98 6.53 1.57 5.23
C ALA A 98 8.07 1.52 5.12
N TYR A 99 8.66 2.46 4.36
CA TYR A 99 10.06 2.35 3.92
C TYR A 99 11.00 3.44 4.43
N ALA A 100 10.48 4.41 5.19
CA ALA A 100 11.31 5.34 5.95
C ALA A 100 11.14 5.06 7.45
N ILE A 101 10.22 5.76 8.11
CA ILE A 101 10.06 5.68 9.57
C ILE A 101 9.65 4.29 10.07
N GLY A 102 8.99 3.47 9.24
CA GLY A 102 8.57 2.11 9.56
C GLY A 102 9.45 1.00 8.96
N LEU A 103 10.54 1.31 8.26
CA LEU A 103 11.33 0.32 7.53
C LEU A 103 11.80 -0.83 8.42
N GLN A 104 12.36 -0.52 9.60
CA GLN A 104 12.82 -1.55 10.54
C GLN A 104 11.69 -2.49 10.99
N HIS A 105 10.47 -1.97 11.15
CA HIS A 105 9.33 -2.78 11.57
C HIS A 105 8.83 -3.67 10.44
N THR A 106 8.79 -3.13 9.22
CA THR A 106 8.43 -3.88 8.01
C THR A 106 9.43 -5.00 7.76
N LEU A 107 10.73 -4.69 7.87
CA LEU A 107 11.81 -5.66 7.74
C LEU A 107 11.73 -6.76 8.82
N SER A 108 11.55 -6.37 10.08
CA SER A 108 11.47 -7.32 11.21
C SER A 108 10.26 -8.26 11.08
N ALA A 109 9.10 -7.75 10.67
CA ALA A 109 7.92 -8.57 10.45
C ALA A 109 8.12 -9.56 9.29
N ALA A 110 8.77 -9.11 8.21
CA ALA A 110 9.13 -9.95 7.06
C ALA A 110 10.10 -11.08 7.46
N MET A 111 11.19 -10.74 8.17
CA MET A 111 12.18 -11.71 8.67
C MET A 111 11.60 -12.76 9.63
N ARG A 112 10.62 -12.38 10.43
CA ARG A 112 9.95 -13.28 11.38
C ARG A 112 8.80 -14.04 10.76
N ASN A 113 8.51 -13.78 9.51
CA ASN A 113 7.35 -14.32 8.78
C ASN A 113 6.03 -14.11 9.55
N ASP A 114 5.87 -12.93 10.19
CA ASP A 114 4.67 -12.61 10.97
C ASP A 114 3.42 -12.65 10.06
N PRO A 115 2.37 -13.40 10.40
CA PRO A 115 1.25 -13.66 9.51
C PRO A 115 0.28 -12.48 9.41
N ILE A 116 0.73 -11.41 8.78
CA ILE A 116 -0.04 -10.21 8.44
C ILE A 116 0.01 -9.92 6.94
N THR A 117 -0.94 -9.14 6.45
CA THR A 117 -0.89 -8.59 5.09
C THR A 117 -0.56 -7.11 5.15
N THR A 118 0.49 -6.70 4.46
CA THR A 118 0.86 -5.29 4.35
C THR A 118 0.52 -4.77 2.95
N LEU A 119 -0.30 -3.74 2.84
CA LEU A 119 -0.58 -3.02 1.60
C LEU A 119 0.09 -1.66 1.65
N VAL A 120 1.11 -1.48 0.81
CA VAL A 120 1.86 -0.22 0.70
C VAL A 120 1.43 0.53 -0.55
N ILE A 121 1.06 1.79 -0.41
CA ILE A 121 0.79 2.69 -1.54
C ILE A 121 2.05 3.47 -1.85
N ASN A 122 2.62 3.20 -3.01
CA ASN A 122 3.81 3.87 -3.52
C ASN A 122 3.40 4.92 -4.56
N ASN A 123 3.42 6.18 -4.14
CA ASN A 123 3.21 7.34 -5.00
C ASN A 123 4.47 8.21 -5.14
N THR A 124 5.62 7.71 -4.71
CA THR A 124 6.95 8.32 -4.76
C THR A 124 7.17 9.58 -3.90
N LEU A 125 6.21 9.92 -3.01
CA LEU A 125 6.22 11.18 -2.25
C LEU A 125 5.63 11.03 -0.84
N TYR A 126 6.06 11.89 0.09
CA TYR A 126 5.25 12.22 1.27
C TYR A 126 4.12 13.18 0.86
N ALA A 127 3.01 12.62 0.37
CA ALA A 127 1.99 13.42 -0.28
C ALA A 127 1.13 14.25 0.69
N MET A 128 0.78 13.73 1.87
CA MET A 128 -0.07 14.42 2.84
C MET A 128 0.54 15.74 3.34
N THR A 129 1.85 15.78 3.47
CA THR A 129 2.58 16.93 4.02
C THR A 129 3.06 17.92 2.94
N GLY A 130 2.70 17.71 1.68
CA GLY A 130 2.95 18.65 0.59
C GLY A 130 4.00 18.19 -0.43
N GLY A 131 4.26 16.89 -0.57
CA GLY A 131 5.04 16.32 -1.66
C GLY A 131 6.55 16.38 -1.45
N GLN A 132 7.03 16.03 -0.27
CA GLN A 132 8.46 15.89 0.01
C GLN A 132 9.02 14.59 -0.56
N LEU A 133 10.36 14.55 -0.69
CA LEU A 133 11.13 13.37 -1.07
C LEU A 133 10.80 12.18 -0.14
N ALA A 134 10.41 11.04 -0.70
CA ALA A 134 10.24 9.76 -0.02
C ALA A 134 11.37 8.78 -0.41
N PRO A 135 11.54 7.66 0.28
CA PRO A 135 12.54 6.65 -0.11
C PRO A 135 12.37 6.14 -1.54
N THR A 136 11.14 6.07 -2.02
CA THR A 136 10.74 5.61 -3.35
C THR A 136 10.82 6.67 -4.45
N THR A 137 11.06 7.94 -4.10
CA THR A 137 11.22 9.01 -5.09
C THR A 137 12.28 8.64 -6.13
N VAL A 138 11.97 8.78 -7.41
CA VAL A 138 12.84 8.36 -8.51
C VAL A 138 13.84 9.44 -8.92
N GLU A 139 14.92 9.04 -9.58
CA GLU A 139 15.93 9.99 -10.11
C GLU A 139 15.29 11.04 -11.01
N GLY A 140 15.69 12.29 -10.85
CA GLY A 140 15.17 13.45 -11.59
C GLY A 140 13.79 13.93 -11.12
N GLU A 141 13.12 13.25 -10.20
CA GLU A 141 11.79 13.65 -9.71
C GLU A 141 11.87 14.95 -8.92
N ILE A 142 11.03 15.92 -9.32
CA ILE A 142 10.86 17.19 -8.62
C ILE A 142 9.91 17.00 -7.45
N THR A 143 10.37 17.34 -6.25
CA THR A 143 9.59 17.34 -5.02
C THR A 143 9.76 18.68 -4.30
N THR A 144 8.98 18.95 -3.26
CA THR A 144 9.13 20.18 -2.48
C THR A 144 10.48 20.29 -1.78
N THR A 145 11.16 19.17 -1.52
CA THR A 145 12.49 19.11 -0.92
C THR A 145 13.61 18.83 -1.93
N THR A 146 13.27 18.52 -3.17
CA THR A 146 14.20 18.39 -4.30
C THR A 146 13.72 19.22 -5.50
N PRO A 147 13.69 20.54 -5.41
CA PRO A 147 13.08 21.42 -6.43
C PRO A 147 13.82 21.42 -7.78
N LEU A 148 15.08 21.00 -7.81
CA LEU A 148 15.89 20.85 -9.03
C LEU A 148 15.93 19.40 -9.52
N GLY A 149 15.05 18.54 -9.01
CA GLY A 149 15.03 17.11 -9.25
C GLY A 149 15.93 16.30 -8.30
N LYS A 150 15.47 15.12 -7.93
CA LYS A 150 16.24 14.18 -7.10
C LYS A 150 17.54 13.81 -7.78
N LYS A 151 18.65 13.84 -7.03
CA LYS A 151 19.96 13.37 -7.46
C LYS A 151 20.43 12.27 -6.52
N THR A 152 20.60 11.07 -7.03
CA THR A 152 21.01 9.88 -6.25
C THR A 152 22.29 10.13 -5.43
N LYS A 153 23.26 10.89 -5.99
CA LYS A 153 24.49 11.26 -5.26
C LYS A 153 24.27 12.09 -4.01
N GLN A 154 23.15 12.82 -3.92
CA GLN A 154 22.83 13.71 -2.80
C GLN A 154 21.85 13.08 -1.81
N THR A 155 20.90 12.31 -2.28
CA THR A 155 19.76 11.85 -1.49
C THR A 155 19.63 10.31 -1.42
N GLY A 156 20.61 9.59 -1.97
CA GLY A 156 20.59 8.13 -2.01
C GLY A 156 19.78 7.55 -3.18
N LYS A 157 19.91 6.25 -3.38
CA LYS A 157 19.19 5.49 -4.40
C LYS A 157 17.69 5.46 -4.12
N THR A 158 16.88 5.30 -5.17
CA THR A 158 15.47 4.95 -5.05
C THR A 158 15.35 3.58 -4.39
N LEU A 159 14.53 3.50 -3.35
CA LEU A 159 14.29 2.25 -2.66
C LEU A 159 13.20 1.46 -3.39
N HIS A 160 13.46 0.17 -3.61
CA HIS A 160 12.54 -0.82 -4.13
C HIS A 160 12.15 -1.74 -2.98
N GLY A 161 11.02 -1.43 -2.31
CA GLY A 161 10.65 -2.04 -1.03
C GLY A 161 10.53 -3.57 -1.08
N PRO A 162 9.69 -4.14 -1.95
CA PRO A 162 9.57 -5.59 -2.04
C PRO A 162 10.89 -6.32 -2.36
N GLU A 163 11.77 -5.74 -3.21
CA GLU A 163 13.08 -6.32 -3.53
C GLU A 163 14.02 -6.29 -2.32
N VAL A 164 13.96 -5.25 -1.48
CA VAL A 164 14.74 -5.25 -0.23
C VAL A 164 14.24 -6.34 0.71
N LEU A 165 12.94 -6.55 0.80
CA LEU A 165 12.35 -7.57 1.65
C LEU A 165 12.60 -8.99 1.13
N SER A 166 12.74 -9.19 -0.18
CA SER A 166 12.97 -10.53 -0.76
C SER A 166 14.27 -11.19 -0.27
N TRP A 167 15.24 -10.40 0.21
CA TRP A 167 16.48 -10.91 0.79
C TRP A 167 16.33 -11.51 2.19
N VAL A 168 15.18 -11.28 2.85
CA VAL A 168 15.02 -11.63 4.26
C VAL A 168 13.77 -12.42 4.58
N VAL A 169 12.82 -12.51 3.63
CA VAL A 169 11.58 -13.29 3.84
C VAL A 169 11.82 -14.79 3.67
N GLU A 170 11.00 -15.58 4.35
CA GLU A 170 10.92 -17.01 4.13
C GLU A 170 10.29 -17.32 2.76
N LYS A 171 10.62 -18.48 2.19
CA LYS A 171 10.13 -18.91 0.87
C LYS A 171 8.60 -19.01 0.73
N ASP A 172 7.90 -19.18 1.86
CA ASP A 172 6.44 -19.29 1.89
C ASP A 172 5.75 -17.91 2.09
N ALA A 173 6.53 -16.84 2.28
CA ALA A 173 6.03 -15.47 2.27
C ALA A 173 5.62 -15.04 0.85
N TYR A 174 4.81 -14.00 0.76
CA TYR A 174 4.36 -13.50 -0.53
C TYR A 174 4.69 -12.01 -0.69
N LEU A 175 5.43 -11.70 -1.72
CA LEU A 175 5.75 -10.32 -2.11
C LEU A 175 5.29 -10.07 -3.54
N ALA A 176 4.61 -8.95 -3.76
CA ALA A 176 4.21 -8.52 -5.10
C ALA A 176 4.18 -7.01 -5.22
N ARG A 177 4.33 -6.54 -6.45
CA ARG A 177 4.05 -5.16 -6.82
C ARG A 177 2.97 -5.12 -7.89
N GLY A 178 1.90 -4.36 -7.61
CA GLY A 178 0.83 -4.06 -8.55
C GLY A 178 0.81 -2.58 -8.91
N SER A 179 -0.13 -2.21 -9.78
CA SER A 179 -0.37 -0.83 -10.17
C SER A 179 -1.87 -0.51 -10.14
N THR A 180 -2.20 0.72 -9.76
CA THR A 180 -3.58 1.20 -9.89
C THR A 180 -4.00 1.42 -11.35
N ASN A 181 -3.06 1.43 -12.30
CA ASN A 181 -3.34 1.37 -13.74
C ASN A 181 -3.80 -0.02 -14.20
N GLN A 182 -3.49 -1.07 -13.42
CA GLN A 182 -3.81 -2.46 -13.71
C GLN A 182 -4.62 -3.07 -12.56
N PRO A 183 -5.86 -2.58 -12.31
CA PRO A 183 -6.59 -2.87 -11.09
C PRO A 183 -6.94 -4.35 -10.92
N LEU A 184 -7.20 -5.08 -12.01
CA LEU A 184 -7.53 -6.50 -11.92
C LEU A 184 -6.32 -7.36 -11.52
N GLU A 185 -5.12 -7.01 -11.98
CA GLU A 185 -3.88 -7.66 -11.53
C GLU A 185 -3.59 -7.34 -10.06
N LEU A 186 -3.70 -6.06 -9.68
CA LEU A 186 -3.56 -5.65 -8.28
C LEU A 186 -4.53 -6.42 -7.37
N LYS A 187 -5.79 -6.60 -7.81
CA LYS A 187 -6.77 -7.43 -7.08
C LYS A 187 -6.28 -8.87 -6.90
N ASN A 188 -5.71 -9.48 -7.94
CA ASN A 188 -5.19 -10.84 -7.87
C ASN A 188 -4.00 -10.95 -6.88
N TYR A 189 -3.08 -9.99 -6.87
CA TYR A 189 -1.98 -9.96 -5.90
C TYR A 189 -2.50 -9.80 -4.46
N LEU A 190 -3.47 -8.91 -4.23
CA LEU A 190 -4.10 -8.74 -2.92
C LEU A 190 -4.79 -10.04 -2.44
N LYS A 191 -5.46 -10.77 -3.34
CA LYS A 191 -6.07 -12.06 -3.03
C LYS A 191 -5.03 -13.08 -2.60
N LYS A 192 -3.93 -13.22 -3.33
CA LYS A 192 -2.81 -14.11 -2.98
C LYS A 192 -2.16 -13.73 -1.66
N ALA A 193 -1.98 -12.45 -1.40
CA ALA A 193 -1.42 -11.94 -0.14
C ALA A 193 -2.30 -12.35 1.06
N ILE A 194 -3.61 -12.15 0.98
CA ILE A 194 -4.53 -12.55 2.06
C ILE A 194 -4.55 -14.08 2.21
N GLN A 195 -4.51 -14.84 1.12
CA GLN A 195 -4.41 -16.30 1.18
C GLN A 195 -3.11 -16.75 1.86
N THR A 196 -2.01 -16.04 1.64
CA THR A 196 -0.73 -16.32 2.30
C THR A 196 -0.81 -16.05 3.80
N GLN A 197 -1.43 -14.96 4.21
CA GLN A 197 -1.69 -14.71 5.63
C GLN A 197 -2.56 -15.80 6.28
N ILE A 198 -3.58 -16.29 5.56
CA ILE A 198 -4.44 -17.40 6.04
C ILE A 198 -3.61 -18.68 6.27
N ARG A 199 -2.54 -18.88 5.50
CA ARG A 199 -1.57 -19.98 5.68
C ARG A 199 -0.49 -19.68 6.72
N ASN A 200 -0.69 -18.66 7.56
CA ASN A 200 0.22 -18.20 8.62
C ASN A 200 1.59 -17.71 8.13
N ASN A 201 1.65 -17.05 6.97
CA ASN A 201 2.87 -16.46 6.45
C ASN A 201 2.72 -14.95 6.24
N PHE A 202 3.85 -14.25 6.23
CA PHE A 202 3.93 -12.82 5.91
C PHE A 202 3.56 -12.56 4.44
N SER A 203 2.88 -11.45 4.20
CA SER A 203 2.65 -10.97 2.83
C SER A 203 2.72 -9.46 2.72
N LEU A 204 3.26 -8.99 1.59
CA LEU A 204 3.28 -7.58 1.25
C LEU A 204 2.92 -7.38 -0.23
N VAL A 205 2.00 -6.45 -0.48
CA VAL A 205 1.71 -5.93 -1.82
C VAL A 205 2.02 -4.45 -1.84
N GLU A 206 2.94 -4.03 -2.72
CA GLU A 206 3.15 -2.64 -3.04
C GLU A 206 2.28 -2.27 -4.25
N ALA A 207 1.48 -1.21 -4.13
CA ALA A 207 0.68 -0.67 -5.22
C ALA A 207 1.28 0.65 -5.70
N VAL A 208 1.86 0.68 -6.88
CA VAL A 208 2.21 1.93 -7.57
C VAL A 208 0.92 2.70 -7.84
N ALA A 209 0.83 3.94 -7.37
CA ALA A 209 -0.43 4.66 -7.31
C ALA A 209 -0.29 6.12 -7.71
N ALA A 210 -1.25 6.62 -8.48
CA ALA A 210 -1.29 8.00 -8.94
C ALA A 210 -1.44 9.01 -7.80
N CYS A 211 -0.69 10.11 -7.89
CA CYS A 211 -0.82 11.29 -7.02
C CYS A 211 -0.86 12.59 -7.84
N PRO A 212 -1.93 12.86 -8.64
CA PRO A 212 -1.97 13.99 -9.56
C PRO A 212 -1.73 15.34 -8.87
N THR A 213 -2.25 15.51 -7.66
CA THR A 213 -2.15 16.76 -6.89
C THR A 213 -0.70 17.14 -6.60
N ASN A 214 0.12 16.23 -6.04
CA ASN A 214 1.52 16.53 -5.74
C ASN A 214 2.45 16.38 -6.93
N TRP A 215 2.10 15.55 -7.91
CA TRP A 215 2.81 15.51 -9.19
C TRP A 215 2.51 16.73 -10.07
N ARG A 216 1.45 17.50 -9.73
CA ARG A 216 0.99 18.68 -10.49
C ARG A 216 0.71 18.31 -11.95
N THR A 217 0.01 17.20 -12.17
CA THR A 217 -0.27 16.64 -13.50
C THR A 217 -1.77 16.62 -13.77
N ASN A 218 -2.12 16.84 -15.04
CA ASN A 218 -3.46 16.56 -15.56
C ASN A 218 -3.65 15.04 -15.82
N ALA A 219 -4.81 14.62 -16.26
CA ALA A 219 -5.12 13.19 -16.44
C ALA A 219 -4.20 12.48 -17.46
N PRO A 220 -3.96 13.00 -18.69
CA PRO A 220 -3.01 12.40 -19.63
C PRO A 220 -1.57 12.31 -19.08
N GLU A 221 -1.10 13.36 -18.44
CA GLU A 221 0.23 13.39 -17.82
C GLU A 221 0.35 12.39 -16.69
N THR A 222 -0.70 12.23 -15.88
CA THR A 222 -0.76 11.25 -14.80
C THR A 222 -0.64 9.83 -15.34
N VAL A 223 -1.38 9.49 -16.39
CA VAL A 223 -1.30 8.18 -17.03
C VAL A 223 0.10 7.93 -17.60
N LYS A 224 0.68 8.91 -18.30
CA LYS A 224 2.05 8.84 -18.81
C LYS A 224 3.06 8.60 -17.70
N ARG A 225 2.94 9.33 -16.57
CA ARG A 225 3.81 9.17 -15.41
C ARG A 225 3.65 7.78 -14.78
N MET A 226 2.42 7.30 -14.60
CA MET A 226 2.17 5.94 -14.11
C MET A 226 2.88 4.89 -14.98
N THR A 227 2.76 4.97 -16.30
CA THR A 227 3.46 4.06 -17.22
C THR A 227 4.98 4.13 -17.09
N GLN A 228 5.55 5.31 -16.80
CA GLN A 228 6.99 5.45 -16.53
C GLN A 228 7.38 4.79 -15.19
N LEU A 229 6.59 4.99 -14.15
CA LEU A 229 6.84 4.39 -12.83
C LEU A 229 6.73 2.86 -12.89
N GLU A 230 5.80 2.29 -13.65
CA GLU A 230 5.66 0.85 -13.86
C GLU A 230 6.88 0.20 -14.52
N LYS A 231 7.65 0.97 -15.32
CA LYS A 231 8.92 0.51 -15.88
C LYS A 231 10.05 0.51 -14.86
N ILE A 232 10.05 1.47 -13.95
CA ILE A 232 11.05 1.59 -12.87
C ILE A 232 10.75 0.58 -11.76
N PHE A 233 9.52 0.55 -11.31
CA PHE A 233 8.99 -0.37 -10.32
C PHE A 233 8.31 -1.54 -11.06
N LYS A 234 9.09 -2.54 -11.46
CA LYS A 234 8.56 -3.68 -12.22
C LYS A 234 7.35 -4.30 -11.53
N ILE A 235 6.24 -4.36 -12.26
CA ILE A 235 5.00 -5.00 -11.79
C ILE A 235 5.17 -6.52 -11.84
N GLY A 236 4.71 -7.21 -10.84
CA GLY A 236 4.77 -8.66 -10.76
C GLY A 236 4.94 -9.21 -9.34
N GLU A 237 5.00 -10.52 -9.26
CA GLU A 237 5.40 -11.22 -8.03
C GLU A 237 6.92 -11.17 -7.90
N ILE A 238 7.38 -11.04 -6.66
CA ILE A 238 8.80 -10.92 -6.34
C ILE A 238 9.18 -12.12 -5.49
N SER A 239 10.05 -12.94 -6.02
CA SER A 239 10.53 -14.15 -5.32
C SER A 239 11.63 -13.79 -4.31
N PRO A 240 11.71 -14.54 -3.19
CA PRO A 240 12.85 -14.53 -2.29
C PRO A 240 14.15 -14.90 -2.98
#